data_8e7ab933556e134df59d77d89fd2fc05
#
_entry.id   8e7ab933556e134df59d77d89fd2fc05
#
_cell.length_a   1.000
_cell.length_b   1.000
_cell.length_c   1.000
_cell.angle_alpha   90.00
_cell.angle_beta   90.00
_cell.angle_gamma   90.00
#
_symmetry.space_group_name_H-M   'P 1'
#
loop_
_entity.id
_entity.type
_entity.pdbx_description
1 polymer ?
#
loop_
_entity_poly.entity_id
_entity_poly.type
_entity_poly.pdbx_seq_one_letter_code
_entity_poly.pdbx_strand_id
1 'polypeptide(L)'
;MNDENRDLPNSPVVRTDPAARPAWQEYLATRKVLVIIAILLAFVLLAWLLTPAKTAGPAAGGRFGGGGPMPVVSATARSGDMPITLIGLGTVTPLATVTVQSQISGQIMRIAFKEGQTVKAGDALIQIDPRPYEVALEQAQGALIRDKALLANAHLDLDRYQTLFSQDSIAEQQLATQKSLVAQDEGAVKTDQGQIDAAKLNLTYCHIVSPIAGRIGLQQVNVGNYVTPNAPNGLVVVTQLQPITVVFTLPEDEIPPLLKQLHAGATLPVTAYDKSITHQLAVGSLQSLDSQIDTTTGTIKLKAVFPNTDESLFPQQFVNVVLLLDTLHGATLIPQSGVQRGAPGTYAYVINSDQSVSVRKLTLGPGNATDVAITQGLKPGETVVVDGADKLKDGAKVLLRQNTPGAASAPGHGQRSGQGQGKGGRRQPKSGQDGG
;
A
#
# COMPACT_ATOMS: atom_id res chain seq x y z
N MET A 1 5.05 -7.95 57.05
CA MET A 1 6.19 -7.43 57.87
C MET A 1 6.71 -6.21 57.14
N ASN A 2 6.45 -5.06 57.77
CA ASN A 2 6.95 -3.67 57.60
C ASN A 2 6.67 -3.03 56.22
N ASP A 3 5.65 -2.18 56.09
CA ASP A 3 5.47 -0.82 56.71
C ASP A 3 6.67 0.10 56.42
N GLU A 4 6.47 1.08 55.54
CA GLU A 4 6.87 2.47 55.85
C GLU A 4 6.13 3.47 54.93
N ASN A 5 5.12 3.99 55.54
CA ASN A 5 4.36 5.20 55.32
C ASN A 5 5.30 6.42 55.47
N ARG A 6 5.33 7.38 54.54
CA ARG A 6 5.85 8.73 54.78
C ARG A 6 4.89 9.78 54.24
N ASP A 7 4.14 10.29 55.17
CA ASP A 7 3.40 11.55 55.13
C ASP A 7 4.32 12.73 54.77
N LEU A 8 3.84 13.61 53.90
CA LEU A 8 4.34 14.96 53.71
C LEU A 8 3.27 15.97 54.16
N PRO A 9 3.66 17.04 54.89
CA PRO A 9 2.73 17.86 55.68
C PRO A 9 2.05 18.96 54.83
N ASN A 10 0.80 19.17 55.19
CA ASN A 10 -0.08 20.27 54.83
C ASN A 10 0.56 21.65 55.14
N SER A 11 0.64 22.52 54.12
CA SER A 11 0.94 23.94 54.30
C SER A 11 -0.35 24.75 54.31
N PRO A 12 -0.50 25.70 55.23
CA PRO A 12 -1.75 26.45 55.42
C PRO A 12 -1.91 27.55 54.36
N VAL A 13 -3.11 27.63 53.80
CA VAL A 13 -3.56 28.70 52.90
C VAL A 13 -3.75 29.97 53.75
N VAL A 14 -2.89 30.95 53.55
CA VAL A 14 -3.07 32.31 54.08
C VAL A 14 -4.09 33.05 53.22
N ARG A 15 -5.27 33.33 53.78
CA ARG A 15 -6.23 34.29 53.25
C ARG A 15 -5.73 35.68 53.53
N THR A 16 -5.38 36.46 52.55
CA THR A 16 -5.17 37.90 52.63
C THR A 16 -6.47 38.61 52.28
N ASP A 17 -7.05 39.30 53.23
CA ASP A 17 -8.18 40.22 53.02
C ASP A 17 -7.75 41.41 52.16
N PRO A 18 -8.63 41.91 51.23
CA PRO A 18 -8.31 43.09 50.45
C PRO A 18 -8.49 44.35 51.30
N ALA A 19 -7.39 45.06 51.52
CA ALA A 19 -7.35 46.36 52.20
C ALA A 19 -8.28 47.39 51.54
N ALA A 20 -9.10 48.05 52.39
CA ALA A 20 -9.98 49.14 52.04
C ALA A 20 -9.20 50.32 51.40
N ARG A 21 -9.59 50.76 50.22
CA ARG A 21 -9.03 51.92 49.55
C ARG A 21 -9.58 53.20 50.21
N PRO A 22 -8.76 54.23 50.44
CA PRO A 22 -9.23 55.49 51.06
C PRO A 22 -10.09 56.30 50.10
N ALA A 23 -11.19 56.88 50.62
CA ALA A 23 -12.28 57.54 49.93
C ALA A 23 -11.90 58.77 49.06
N TRP A 24 -10.67 59.27 49.10
CA TRP A 24 -10.23 60.39 48.30
C TRP A 24 -9.85 60.00 46.82
N GLN A 25 -9.65 58.70 46.51
CA GLN A 25 -9.34 58.25 45.16
C GLN A 25 -10.56 58.15 44.23
N GLU A 26 -11.77 58.03 44.79
CA GLU A 26 -13.01 58.03 43.96
C GLU A 26 -13.39 59.41 43.45
N TYR A 27 -13.00 60.47 44.18
CA TYR A 27 -13.33 61.84 43.77
C TYR A 27 -12.49 62.36 42.60
N LEU A 28 -11.29 61.79 42.39
CA LEU A 28 -10.42 62.14 41.27
C LEU A 28 -10.73 61.31 39.99
N ALA A 29 -11.33 60.13 40.14
CA ALA A 29 -11.71 59.28 39.04
C ALA A 29 -12.96 59.81 38.31
N THR A 30 -13.95 60.28 39.05
CA THR A 30 -15.18 60.85 38.48
C THR A 30 -14.97 62.16 37.71
N ARG A 31 -14.06 63.05 38.17
CA ARG A 31 -13.68 64.25 37.41
C ARG A 31 -12.92 63.95 36.12
N LYS A 32 -12.05 62.94 36.09
CA LYS A 32 -11.34 62.54 34.86
C LYS A 32 -12.28 61.88 33.84
N VAL A 33 -13.24 61.09 34.31
CA VAL A 33 -14.25 60.49 33.45
C VAL A 33 -15.15 61.53 32.81
N LEU A 34 -15.59 62.57 33.60
CA LEU A 34 -16.39 63.68 33.06
C LEU A 34 -15.63 64.52 32.07
N VAL A 35 -14.33 64.76 32.24
CA VAL A 35 -13.48 65.47 31.29
C VAL A 35 -13.29 64.67 29.99
N ILE A 36 -13.13 63.38 30.08
CA ILE A 36 -12.99 62.48 28.93
C ILE A 36 -14.32 62.44 28.12
N ILE A 37 -15.47 62.39 28.82
CA ILE A 37 -16.77 62.41 28.16
C ILE A 37 -17.03 63.79 27.50
N ALA A 38 -16.61 64.88 28.12
CA ALA A 38 -16.73 66.22 27.52
C ALA A 38 -15.84 66.39 26.29
N ILE A 39 -14.61 65.82 26.27
CA ILE A 39 -13.71 65.82 25.13
C ILE A 39 -14.28 64.95 23.99
N LEU A 40 -14.84 63.78 24.30
CA LEU A 40 -15.46 62.89 23.31
C LEU A 40 -16.71 63.56 22.66
N LEU A 41 -17.54 64.22 23.46
CA LEU A 41 -18.68 64.99 22.97
C LEU A 41 -18.24 66.17 22.09
N ALA A 42 -17.20 66.90 22.47
CA ALA A 42 -16.63 67.96 21.67
C ALA A 42 -16.04 67.44 20.34
N PHE A 43 -15.43 66.24 20.36
CA PHE A 43 -14.87 65.60 19.14
C PHE A 43 -15.98 65.12 18.22
N VAL A 44 -17.08 64.60 18.76
CA VAL A 44 -18.25 64.18 17.97
C VAL A 44 -18.95 65.42 17.35
N LEU A 45 -19.04 66.52 18.15
CA LEU A 45 -19.62 67.78 17.66
C LEU A 45 -18.75 68.43 16.57
N LEU A 46 -17.43 68.37 16.73
CA LEU A 46 -16.48 68.87 15.72
C LEU A 46 -16.48 68.00 14.45
N ALA A 47 -16.59 66.68 14.61
CA ALA A 47 -16.72 65.74 13.49
C ALA A 47 -18.03 65.97 12.72
N TRP A 48 -19.14 66.32 13.43
CA TRP A 48 -20.43 66.67 12.84
C TRP A 48 -20.39 68.02 12.11
N LEU A 49 -19.63 68.99 12.59
CA LEU A 49 -19.48 70.32 11.98
C LEU A 49 -18.54 70.31 10.75
N LEU A 50 -17.61 69.32 10.67
CA LEU A 50 -16.61 69.18 9.60
C LEU A 50 -17.06 68.20 8.48
N THR A 51 -18.24 67.60 8.58
CA THR A 51 -18.80 66.80 7.48
C THR A 51 -19.38 67.77 6.43
N PRO A 52 -18.78 67.86 5.23
CA PRO A 52 -19.37 68.66 4.17
C PRO A 52 -20.73 68.09 3.78
N ALA A 53 -21.74 68.92 3.76
CA ALA A 53 -23.09 68.58 3.26
C ALA A 53 -22.94 67.99 1.86
N LYS A 54 -23.17 66.66 1.73
CA LYS A 54 -23.30 66.04 0.41
C LYS A 54 -24.52 66.72 -0.31
N THR A 55 -24.21 67.54 -1.26
CA THR A 55 -25.20 68.01 -2.27
C THR A 55 -25.80 66.77 -2.93
N ALA A 56 -27.09 66.62 -2.81
CA ALA A 56 -27.89 65.62 -3.49
C ALA A 56 -27.75 65.80 -5.00
N GLY A 57 -26.91 65.03 -5.63
CA GLY A 57 -26.95 64.85 -7.06
C GLY A 57 -28.20 64.05 -7.45
N PRO A 58 -28.73 64.26 -8.66
CA PRO A 58 -29.98 63.63 -9.06
C PRO A 58 -29.89 62.11 -8.96
N ALA A 59 -30.86 61.52 -8.28
CA ALA A 59 -31.03 60.08 -8.11
C ALA A 59 -31.11 59.40 -9.48
N ALA A 60 -29.97 58.89 -9.94
CA ALA A 60 -29.98 57.87 -10.95
C ALA A 60 -30.49 56.59 -10.25
N GLY A 61 -31.79 56.38 -10.40
CA GLY A 61 -32.46 55.16 -9.94
C GLY A 61 -31.86 53.92 -10.58
N GLY A 62 -30.87 53.39 -9.94
CA GLY A 62 -30.36 52.04 -10.23
C GLY A 62 -31.36 51.04 -9.66
N ARG A 63 -32.36 50.66 -10.44
CA ARG A 63 -33.15 49.46 -10.24
C ARG A 63 -32.20 48.25 -10.33
N PHE A 64 -31.57 47.86 -9.21
CA PHE A 64 -31.06 46.52 -9.03
C PHE A 64 -32.24 45.56 -8.79
N GLY A 65 -33.07 45.43 -9.78
CA GLY A 65 -34.21 44.54 -9.86
C GLY A 65 -34.33 44.07 -11.30
N GLY A 66 -33.22 43.70 -11.91
CA GLY A 66 -33.22 43.18 -13.26
C GLY A 66 -32.77 41.73 -13.21
N GLY A 67 -33.73 40.82 -13.15
CA GLY A 67 -33.51 39.40 -13.49
C GLY A 67 -33.12 39.25 -14.95
N GLY A 68 -31.92 39.70 -15.30
CA GLY A 68 -31.31 39.33 -16.58
C GLY A 68 -30.92 37.86 -16.51
N PRO A 69 -31.00 37.15 -17.63
CA PRO A 69 -30.65 35.74 -17.65
C PRO A 69 -29.20 35.55 -17.19
N MET A 70 -29.00 34.69 -16.18
CA MET A 70 -27.69 34.46 -15.57
C MET A 70 -26.82 33.53 -16.45
N PRO A 71 -25.57 33.88 -16.73
CA PRO A 71 -24.68 33.03 -17.49
C PRO A 71 -24.30 31.78 -16.68
N VAL A 72 -24.58 30.61 -17.22
CA VAL A 72 -24.27 29.31 -16.61
C VAL A 72 -23.56 28.40 -17.60
N VAL A 73 -22.75 27.50 -17.09
CA VAL A 73 -22.20 26.37 -17.84
C VAL A 73 -23.10 25.17 -17.57
N SER A 74 -23.42 24.42 -18.62
CA SER A 74 -24.29 23.26 -18.53
C SER A 74 -23.60 22.01 -19.02
N ALA A 75 -24.05 20.85 -18.52
CA ALA A 75 -23.71 19.53 -19.02
C ALA A 75 -24.98 18.71 -19.23
N THR A 76 -24.99 17.87 -20.25
CA THR A 76 -26.11 16.96 -20.50
C THR A 76 -25.92 15.67 -19.73
N ALA A 77 -26.96 15.23 -19.05
CA ALA A 77 -27.00 13.93 -18.40
C ALA A 77 -26.89 12.82 -19.47
N ARG A 78 -25.89 11.97 -19.34
CA ARG A 78 -25.63 10.89 -20.30
C ARG A 78 -25.91 9.53 -19.68
N SER A 79 -26.35 8.59 -20.48
CA SER A 79 -26.34 7.19 -20.07
C SER A 79 -24.95 6.61 -20.27
N GLY A 80 -24.44 5.88 -19.29
CA GLY A 80 -23.12 5.28 -19.36
C GLY A 80 -22.88 4.30 -18.20
N ASP A 81 -21.74 3.65 -18.25
CA ASP A 81 -21.32 2.71 -17.23
C ASP A 81 -20.52 3.41 -16.15
N MET A 82 -20.87 3.16 -14.89
CA MET A 82 -20.18 3.70 -13.71
C MET A 82 -19.47 2.56 -12.98
N PRO A 83 -18.13 2.51 -13.03
CA PRO A 83 -17.37 1.53 -12.26
C PRO A 83 -17.44 1.86 -10.76
N ILE A 84 -17.76 0.86 -9.96
CA ILE A 84 -17.71 0.93 -8.48
C ILE A 84 -16.35 0.41 -8.06
N THR A 85 -15.49 1.32 -7.62
CA THR A 85 -14.10 1.01 -7.26
C THR A 85 -13.85 1.28 -5.80
N LEU A 86 -13.07 0.38 -5.18
CA LEU A 86 -12.56 0.54 -3.83
C LEU A 86 -11.06 0.84 -3.91
N ILE A 87 -10.61 1.85 -3.17
CA ILE A 87 -9.21 2.28 -3.16
C ILE A 87 -8.60 1.93 -1.82
N GLY A 88 -7.46 1.26 -1.86
CA GLY A 88 -6.69 0.89 -0.67
C GLY A 88 -5.21 1.15 -0.86
N LEU A 89 -4.51 1.39 0.24
CA LEU A 89 -3.06 1.43 0.24
C LEU A 89 -2.52 0.01 0.44
N GLY A 90 -1.60 -0.41 -0.42
CA GLY A 90 -1.01 -1.74 -0.39
C GLY A 90 0.50 -1.73 -0.32
N THR A 91 1.04 -2.86 0.13
CA THR A 91 2.47 -3.16 0.09
C THR A 91 2.69 -4.36 -0.82
N VAL A 92 3.62 -4.21 -1.73
CA VAL A 92 4.05 -5.30 -2.61
C VAL A 92 4.80 -6.34 -1.79
N THR A 93 4.36 -7.58 -1.86
CA THR A 93 4.99 -8.72 -1.18
C THR A 93 5.31 -9.82 -2.18
N PRO A 94 6.49 -10.44 -2.11
CA PRO A 94 6.78 -11.58 -2.96
C PRO A 94 5.85 -12.75 -2.63
N LEU A 95 5.58 -13.60 -3.62
CA LEU A 95 4.78 -14.81 -3.38
C LEU A 95 5.51 -15.77 -2.44
N ALA A 96 6.81 -15.91 -2.61
CA ALA A 96 7.68 -16.70 -1.74
C ALA A 96 9.06 -16.03 -1.62
N THR A 97 9.63 -16.11 -0.42
CA THR A 97 11.02 -15.74 -0.15
C THR A 97 11.66 -16.88 0.63
N VAL A 98 12.72 -17.43 0.10
CA VAL A 98 13.44 -18.55 0.73
C VAL A 98 14.88 -18.15 1.00
N THR A 99 15.27 -18.22 2.26
CA THR A 99 16.67 -18.14 2.65
C THR A 99 17.29 -19.52 2.49
N VAL A 100 18.15 -19.67 1.50
CA VAL A 100 18.86 -20.92 1.24
C VAL A 100 19.92 -21.12 2.30
N GLN A 101 19.90 -22.26 2.96
CA GLN A 101 20.85 -22.64 4.02
C GLN A 101 21.56 -23.92 3.68
N SER A 102 22.76 -24.12 4.24
CA SER A 102 23.43 -25.41 4.17
C SER A 102 22.80 -26.41 5.14
N GLN A 103 22.67 -27.67 4.73
CA GLN A 103 22.25 -28.77 5.60
C GLN A 103 23.44 -29.53 6.17
N ILE A 104 24.65 -29.27 5.64
CA ILE A 104 25.92 -29.90 6.06
C ILE A 104 26.98 -28.83 6.32
N SER A 105 28.02 -29.19 7.04
CA SER A 105 29.18 -28.34 7.29
C SER A 105 30.23 -28.52 6.21
N GLY A 106 30.91 -27.45 5.80
CA GLY A 106 32.03 -27.59 4.87
C GLY A 106 32.47 -26.27 4.27
N GLN A 107 33.55 -26.32 3.50
CA GLN A 107 34.08 -25.15 2.81
C GLN A 107 33.37 -24.95 1.45
N ILE A 108 33.05 -23.71 1.13
CA ILE A 108 32.51 -23.37 -0.19
C ILE A 108 33.63 -23.45 -1.23
N MET A 109 33.46 -24.34 -2.19
CA MET A 109 34.40 -24.50 -3.31
C MET A 109 34.04 -23.59 -4.49
N ARG A 110 32.78 -23.42 -4.75
CA ARG A 110 32.30 -22.67 -5.90
C ARG A 110 30.91 -22.04 -5.64
N ILE A 111 30.71 -20.84 -6.18
CA ILE A 111 29.42 -20.16 -6.27
C ILE A 111 29.07 -20.07 -7.77
N ALA A 112 27.91 -20.57 -8.15
CA ALA A 112 27.50 -20.73 -9.55
C ALA A 112 26.50 -19.68 -10.03
N PHE A 113 26.19 -18.67 -9.22
CA PHE A 113 25.25 -17.61 -9.55
C PHE A 113 25.92 -16.22 -9.50
N LYS A 114 25.22 -15.23 -10.02
CA LYS A 114 25.53 -13.81 -9.84
C LYS A 114 24.42 -13.13 -9.04
N GLU A 115 24.78 -12.10 -8.27
CA GLU A 115 23.80 -11.28 -7.57
C GLU A 115 22.78 -10.67 -8.53
N GLY A 116 21.50 -10.68 -8.14
CA GLY A 116 20.41 -10.17 -8.98
C GLY A 116 20.01 -11.07 -10.15
N GLN A 117 20.67 -12.22 -10.36
CA GLN A 117 20.32 -13.17 -11.40
C GLN A 117 18.97 -13.86 -11.11
N THR A 118 18.18 -14.07 -12.15
CA THR A 118 16.99 -14.93 -12.07
C THR A 118 17.39 -16.38 -12.29
N VAL A 119 16.91 -17.26 -11.40
CA VAL A 119 17.15 -18.71 -11.42
C VAL A 119 15.85 -19.49 -11.41
N LYS A 120 15.91 -20.72 -11.88
CA LYS A 120 14.82 -21.70 -11.81
C LYS A 120 14.98 -22.59 -10.59
N ALA A 121 13.90 -23.23 -10.18
CA ALA A 121 13.97 -24.29 -9.19
C ALA A 121 14.89 -25.42 -9.71
N GLY A 122 15.83 -25.87 -8.87
CA GLY A 122 16.84 -26.88 -9.22
C GLY A 122 18.14 -26.34 -9.79
N ASP A 123 18.25 -25.04 -10.13
CA ASP A 123 19.50 -24.46 -10.59
C ASP A 123 20.57 -24.50 -9.49
N ALA A 124 21.80 -24.86 -9.88
CA ALA A 124 22.94 -24.97 -8.95
C ALA A 124 23.32 -23.55 -8.44
N LEU A 125 23.41 -23.40 -7.12
CA LEU A 125 23.79 -22.15 -6.48
C LEU A 125 25.21 -22.22 -5.89
N ILE A 126 25.48 -23.22 -5.03
CA ILE A 126 26.73 -23.31 -4.28
C ILE A 126 27.16 -24.77 -4.24
N GLN A 127 28.46 -25.00 -4.33
CA GLN A 127 29.06 -26.27 -4.11
C GLN A 127 29.96 -26.24 -2.88
N ILE A 128 29.64 -27.08 -1.93
CA ILE A 128 30.46 -27.39 -0.74
C ILE A 128 31.47 -28.47 -1.12
N ASP A 129 32.63 -28.51 -0.46
CA ASP A 129 33.67 -29.52 -0.66
C ASP A 129 33.11 -30.93 -0.42
N PRO A 130 33.00 -31.77 -1.48
CA PRO A 130 32.43 -33.12 -1.35
C PRO A 130 33.42 -34.16 -0.81
N ARG A 131 34.73 -33.90 -0.86
CA ARG A 131 35.78 -34.86 -0.56
C ARG A 131 35.63 -35.57 0.78
N PRO A 132 35.33 -34.88 1.92
CA PRO A 132 35.11 -35.58 3.18
C PRO A 132 33.93 -36.56 3.14
N TYR A 133 32.89 -36.21 2.40
CA TYR A 133 31.67 -37.00 2.26
C TYR A 133 31.84 -38.17 1.26
N GLU A 134 32.70 -38.01 0.22
CA GLU A 134 33.11 -39.08 -0.69
C GLU A 134 33.88 -40.13 0.06
N VAL A 135 34.86 -39.77 0.90
CA VAL A 135 35.60 -40.69 1.75
C VAL A 135 34.68 -41.43 2.73
N ALA A 136 33.69 -40.73 3.31
CA ALA A 136 32.73 -41.37 4.20
C ALA A 136 31.87 -42.42 3.46
N LEU A 137 31.46 -42.12 2.21
CA LEU A 137 30.73 -43.05 1.36
C LEU A 137 31.60 -44.30 1.04
N GLU A 138 32.85 -44.10 0.68
CA GLU A 138 33.78 -45.21 0.39
C GLU A 138 34.00 -46.14 1.60
N GLN A 139 34.13 -45.54 2.80
CA GLN A 139 34.21 -46.29 4.05
C GLN A 139 32.97 -47.15 4.31
N ALA A 140 31.76 -46.54 4.15
CA ALA A 140 30.49 -47.24 4.30
C ALA A 140 30.33 -48.38 3.28
N GLN A 141 30.76 -48.16 2.02
CA GLN A 141 30.78 -49.20 0.99
C GLN A 141 31.73 -50.37 1.34
N GLY A 142 32.91 -50.06 1.90
CA GLY A 142 33.87 -51.06 2.36
C GLY A 142 33.29 -51.94 3.48
N ALA A 143 32.57 -51.33 4.45
CA ALA A 143 31.88 -52.06 5.51
C ALA A 143 30.81 -53.01 4.93
N LEU A 144 29.99 -52.51 4.02
CA LEU A 144 28.95 -53.33 3.35
C LEU A 144 29.53 -54.52 2.59
N ILE A 145 30.68 -54.35 1.91
CA ILE A 145 31.35 -55.44 1.17
C ILE A 145 31.80 -56.47 2.14
N ARG A 146 32.46 -56.13 3.28
CA ARG A 146 32.87 -57.02 4.34
C ARG A 146 31.69 -57.81 4.89
N ASP A 147 30.60 -57.13 5.28
CA ASP A 147 29.51 -57.81 5.98
C ASP A 147 28.65 -58.67 5.03
N LYS A 148 28.58 -58.32 3.74
CA LYS A 148 28.02 -59.16 2.70
C LYS A 148 28.85 -60.48 2.54
N ALA A 149 30.18 -60.40 2.63
CA ALA A 149 31.02 -61.61 2.57
C ALA A 149 30.84 -62.52 3.80
N LEU A 150 30.66 -61.92 5.00
CA LEU A 150 30.31 -62.65 6.21
C LEU A 150 28.94 -63.33 6.07
N LEU A 151 27.93 -62.60 5.64
CA LEU A 151 26.57 -63.13 5.39
C LEU A 151 26.59 -64.29 4.38
N ALA A 152 27.32 -64.12 3.26
CA ALA A 152 27.47 -65.19 2.26
C ALA A 152 28.12 -66.48 2.86
N ASN A 153 29.11 -66.26 3.69
CA ASN A 153 29.77 -67.44 4.40
C ASN A 153 28.79 -68.06 5.40
N ALA A 154 28.05 -67.25 6.19
CA ALA A 154 27.06 -67.74 7.12
C ALA A 154 25.91 -68.52 6.43
N HIS A 155 25.52 -68.11 5.23
CA HIS A 155 24.55 -68.88 4.41
C HIS A 155 25.12 -70.21 3.95
N LEU A 156 26.35 -70.26 3.44
CA LEU A 156 27.01 -71.51 3.06
C LEU A 156 27.09 -72.48 4.22
N ASP A 157 27.41 -71.98 5.41
CA ASP A 157 27.44 -72.81 6.62
C ASP A 157 26.02 -73.24 7.05
N LEU A 158 25.01 -72.37 6.92
CA LEU A 158 23.66 -72.79 7.22
C LEU A 158 23.17 -73.91 6.30
N ASP A 159 23.43 -73.84 4.98
CA ASP A 159 23.06 -74.87 4.03
C ASP A 159 23.74 -76.19 4.39
N ARG A 160 25.04 -76.15 4.81
CA ARG A 160 25.81 -77.31 5.26
C ARG A 160 25.20 -77.90 6.55
N TYR A 161 24.86 -77.06 7.53
CA TYR A 161 24.23 -77.52 8.78
C TYR A 161 22.79 -78.03 8.56
N GLN A 162 22.04 -77.52 7.64
CA GLN A 162 20.73 -78.04 7.26
C GLN A 162 20.85 -79.43 6.67
N THR A 163 21.89 -79.70 5.81
CA THR A 163 22.13 -80.99 5.23
C THR A 163 22.54 -81.97 6.30
N LEU A 164 23.46 -81.63 7.22
CA LEU A 164 23.92 -82.48 8.33
C LEU A 164 22.80 -82.79 9.33
N PHE A 165 21.91 -81.83 9.57
CA PHE A 165 20.77 -82.05 10.44
C PHE A 165 19.75 -83.03 9.82
N SER A 166 19.51 -83.00 8.53
CA SER A 166 18.66 -83.97 7.81
C SER A 166 19.17 -85.33 7.80
N GLN A 167 20.51 -85.52 8.12
CA GLN A 167 21.21 -86.79 8.28
C GLN A 167 21.39 -87.22 9.74
N ASP A 168 20.66 -86.54 10.69
CA ASP A 168 20.80 -86.76 12.14
C ASP A 168 22.25 -86.65 12.69
N SER A 169 23.08 -85.84 12.00
CA SER A 169 24.55 -85.77 12.32
C SER A 169 24.91 -84.59 13.22
N ILE A 170 23.95 -83.65 13.50
CA ILE A 170 24.16 -82.52 14.38
C ILE A 170 22.95 -82.28 15.31
N ALA A 171 23.18 -81.56 16.40
CA ALA A 171 22.13 -81.12 17.32
C ALA A 171 21.31 -79.96 16.76
N GLU A 172 20.00 -79.95 17.01
CA GLU A 172 19.10 -78.88 16.63
C GLU A 172 19.61 -77.51 17.11
N GLN A 173 20.21 -77.43 18.29
CA GLN A 173 20.80 -76.22 18.85
C GLN A 173 21.84 -75.55 17.91
N GLN A 174 22.69 -76.40 17.25
CA GLN A 174 23.67 -75.85 16.32
C GLN A 174 23.09 -75.28 15.08
N LEU A 175 22.03 -75.89 14.53
CA LEU A 175 21.29 -75.34 13.41
C LEU A 175 20.55 -73.99 13.79
N ALA A 176 19.94 -73.97 14.99
CA ALA A 176 19.28 -72.76 15.49
C ALA A 176 20.28 -71.64 15.71
N THR A 177 21.50 -71.94 16.24
CA THR A 177 22.56 -70.94 16.40
C THR A 177 22.98 -70.35 15.04
N GLN A 178 23.18 -71.22 14.02
CA GLN A 178 23.57 -70.72 12.67
C GLN A 178 22.49 -69.93 12.01
N LYS A 179 21.23 -70.30 12.17
CA LYS A 179 20.10 -69.44 11.70
C LYS A 179 20.13 -68.08 12.35
N SER A 180 20.39 -68.00 13.65
CA SER A 180 20.50 -66.73 14.37
C SER A 180 21.70 -65.91 13.89
N LEU A 181 22.84 -66.54 13.53
CA LEU A 181 23.99 -65.86 12.96
C LEU A 181 23.65 -65.23 11.59
N VAL A 182 22.99 -66.00 10.71
CA VAL A 182 22.52 -65.44 9.41
C VAL A 182 21.63 -64.25 9.63
N ALA A 183 20.64 -64.33 10.53
CA ALA A 183 19.75 -63.18 10.82
C ALA A 183 20.50 -61.97 11.40
N GLN A 184 21.57 -62.22 12.20
CA GLN A 184 22.45 -61.16 12.70
C GLN A 184 23.21 -60.47 11.55
N ASP A 185 23.83 -61.30 10.66
CA ASP A 185 24.58 -60.73 9.53
C ASP A 185 23.69 -60.03 8.49
N GLU A 186 22.47 -60.54 8.26
CA GLU A 186 21.46 -59.81 7.47
C GLU A 186 21.15 -58.43 8.10
N GLY A 187 21.00 -58.34 9.41
CA GLY A 187 20.85 -57.11 10.15
C GLY A 187 22.01 -56.14 9.97
N ALA A 188 23.27 -56.68 10.01
CA ALA A 188 24.48 -55.88 9.78
C ALA A 188 24.51 -55.30 8.35
N VAL A 189 24.28 -56.13 7.33
CA VAL A 189 24.19 -55.69 5.92
C VAL A 189 23.15 -54.61 5.72
N LYS A 190 22.00 -54.72 6.36
CA LYS A 190 20.93 -53.72 6.29
C LYS A 190 21.33 -52.40 6.97
N THR A 191 22.06 -52.48 8.08
CA THR A 191 22.61 -51.31 8.77
C THR A 191 23.61 -50.56 7.92
N ASP A 192 24.54 -51.27 7.29
CA ASP A 192 25.55 -50.68 6.40
C ASP A 192 24.93 -50.07 5.16
N GLN A 193 23.89 -50.70 4.61
CA GLN A 193 23.12 -50.09 3.51
C GLN A 193 22.52 -48.74 3.94
N GLY A 194 21.98 -48.65 5.16
CA GLY A 194 21.50 -47.39 5.72
C GLY A 194 22.59 -46.32 5.85
N GLN A 195 23.83 -46.74 6.23
CA GLN A 195 24.96 -45.81 6.31
C GLN A 195 25.38 -45.30 4.93
N ILE A 196 25.38 -46.17 3.91
CA ILE A 196 25.62 -45.75 2.52
C ILE A 196 24.59 -44.73 2.05
N ASP A 197 23.33 -44.99 2.34
CA ASP A 197 22.25 -44.08 1.92
C ASP A 197 22.36 -42.73 2.62
N ALA A 198 22.75 -42.71 3.91
CA ALA A 198 23.04 -41.49 4.64
C ALA A 198 24.23 -40.71 4.05
N ALA A 199 25.32 -41.43 3.70
CA ALA A 199 26.50 -40.81 3.07
C ALA A 199 26.16 -40.22 1.68
N LYS A 200 25.38 -40.92 0.86
CA LYS A 200 24.88 -40.41 -0.43
C LYS A 200 24.01 -39.17 -0.27
N LEU A 201 23.14 -39.13 0.74
CA LEU A 201 22.33 -37.98 1.05
C LEU A 201 23.20 -36.76 1.39
N ASN A 202 24.23 -36.95 2.21
CA ASN A 202 25.17 -35.88 2.53
C ASN A 202 25.91 -35.36 1.27
N LEU A 203 26.28 -36.23 0.34
CA LEU A 203 26.86 -35.82 -0.94
C LEU A 203 25.86 -35.01 -1.80
N THR A 204 24.60 -35.36 -1.77
CA THR A 204 23.54 -34.56 -2.42
C THR A 204 23.48 -33.16 -1.81
N TYR A 205 23.59 -33.04 -0.50
CA TYR A 205 23.60 -31.76 0.20
C TYR A 205 24.87 -30.92 -0.05
N CYS A 206 25.94 -31.49 -0.59
CA CYS A 206 27.11 -30.74 -1.06
C CYS A 206 26.76 -29.84 -2.26
N HIS A 207 25.73 -30.18 -3.03
CA HIS A 207 25.23 -29.42 -4.17
C HIS A 207 23.99 -28.68 -3.78
N ILE A 208 24.15 -27.41 -3.42
CA ILE A 208 23.06 -26.56 -3.01
C ILE A 208 22.38 -25.98 -4.25
N VAL A 209 21.11 -26.28 -4.40
CA VAL A 209 20.26 -25.82 -5.52
C VAL A 209 19.16 -24.87 -5.06
N SER A 210 18.62 -24.09 -5.98
CA SER A 210 17.50 -23.20 -5.67
C SER A 210 16.22 -24.03 -5.43
N PRO A 211 15.52 -23.84 -4.29
CA PRO A 211 14.26 -24.52 -4.03
C PRO A 211 13.07 -23.95 -4.82
N ILE A 212 13.17 -22.69 -5.27
CA ILE A 212 12.14 -21.99 -6.01
C ILE A 212 12.72 -21.27 -7.24
N ALA A 213 11.87 -20.96 -8.20
CA ALA A 213 12.21 -20.00 -9.25
C ALA A 213 12.10 -18.58 -8.69
N GLY A 214 13.08 -17.72 -8.97
CA GLY A 214 13.07 -16.35 -8.46
C GLY A 214 14.38 -15.62 -8.70
N ARG A 215 14.47 -14.42 -8.16
CA ARG A 215 15.65 -13.55 -8.25
C ARG A 215 16.53 -13.75 -7.03
N ILE A 216 17.82 -13.92 -7.27
CA ILE A 216 18.81 -14.03 -6.22
C ILE A 216 19.11 -12.67 -5.61
N GLY A 217 19.11 -12.58 -4.30
CA GLY A 217 19.51 -11.40 -3.54
C GLY A 217 21.01 -11.17 -3.50
N LEU A 218 21.44 -10.37 -2.52
CA LEU A 218 22.87 -10.15 -2.28
C LEU A 218 23.53 -11.40 -1.70
N GLN A 219 24.75 -11.65 -2.10
CA GLN A 219 25.57 -12.77 -1.63
C GLN A 219 25.97 -12.58 -0.16
N GLN A 220 25.70 -13.57 0.67
CA GLN A 220 26.03 -13.53 2.10
C GLN A 220 27.37 -14.22 2.43
N VAL A 221 27.89 -15.02 1.52
CA VAL A 221 29.07 -15.87 1.71
C VAL A 221 30.00 -15.82 0.50
N ASN A 222 31.28 -16.10 0.69
CA ASN A 222 32.29 -16.11 -0.37
C ASN A 222 32.91 -17.50 -0.55
N VAL A 223 33.50 -17.75 -1.71
CA VAL A 223 34.31 -18.93 -1.96
C VAL A 223 35.43 -18.98 -0.91
N GLY A 224 35.66 -20.14 -0.32
CA GLY A 224 36.61 -20.34 0.78
C GLY A 224 36.01 -20.22 2.18
N ASN A 225 34.82 -19.62 2.33
CA ASN A 225 34.15 -19.58 3.64
C ASN A 225 33.75 -20.98 4.09
N TYR A 226 33.85 -21.22 5.39
CA TYR A 226 33.33 -22.44 6.02
C TYR A 226 31.90 -22.20 6.49
N VAL A 227 30.97 -23.03 6.07
CA VAL A 227 29.56 -22.96 6.41
C VAL A 227 29.12 -24.11 7.29
N THR A 228 28.09 -23.85 8.09
CA THR A 228 27.48 -24.84 9.00
C THR A 228 25.97 -24.83 8.85
N PRO A 229 25.28 -25.93 9.16
CA PRO A 229 23.82 -25.94 9.26
C PRO A 229 23.30 -24.85 10.21
N ASN A 230 22.16 -24.29 9.87
CA ASN A 230 21.47 -23.24 10.69
C ASN A 230 22.27 -21.94 10.92
N ALA A 231 23.21 -21.62 10.03
CA ALA A 231 23.84 -20.29 10.05
C ALA A 231 22.78 -19.20 9.98
N PRO A 232 22.78 -18.19 10.87
CA PRO A 232 21.67 -17.26 11.04
C PRO A 232 21.35 -16.42 9.80
N ASN A 233 22.36 -16.14 8.97
CA ASN A 233 22.18 -15.31 7.78
C ASN A 233 21.88 -16.12 6.51
N GLY A 234 21.98 -17.47 6.58
CA GLY A 234 21.90 -18.33 5.39
C GLY A 234 23.05 -18.08 4.40
N LEU A 235 22.90 -18.59 3.20
CA LEU A 235 23.89 -18.48 2.12
C LEU A 235 23.50 -17.41 1.12
N VAL A 236 22.22 -17.40 0.75
CA VAL A 236 21.62 -16.45 -0.20
C VAL A 236 20.11 -16.50 -0.05
N VAL A 237 19.45 -15.38 -0.37
CA VAL A 237 17.99 -15.28 -0.39
C VAL A 237 17.51 -15.35 -1.83
N VAL A 238 16.54 -16.20 -2.10
CA VAL A 238 15.85 -16.28 -3.40
C VAL A 238 14.42 -15.79 -3.22
N THR A 239 14.04 -14.79 -4.02
CA THR A 239 12.74 -14.13 -3.93
C THR A 239 11.97 -14.32 -5.22
N GLN A 240 10.78 -14.87 -5.13
CA GLN A 240 9.90 -15.04 -6.28
C GLN A 240 9.21 -13.70 -6.60
N LEU A 241 9.55 -13.12 -7.76
CA LEU A 241 9.00 -11.85 -8.23
C LEU A 241 7.89 -12.04 -9.26
N GLN A 242 7.78 -13.21 -9.86
CA GLN A 242 6.82 -13.55 -10.93
C GLN A 242 6.14 -14.89 -10.61
N PRO A 243 4.83 -14.87 -10.29
CA PRO A 243 3.99 -13.72 -9.99
C PRO A 243 4.37 -13.06 -8.66
N ILE A 244 3.92 -11.81 -8.46
CA ILE A 244 4.07 -11.06 -7.22
C ILE A 244 2.71 -10.78 -6.61
N THR A 245 2.66 -10.49 -5.32
CA THR A 245 1.41 -10.17 -4.63
C THR A 245 1.44 -8.77 -4.06
N VAL A 246 0.26 -8.18 -3.88
CA VAL A 246 0.07 -6.95 -3.14
C VAL A 246 -0.92 -7.22 -2.01
N VAL A 247 -0.51 -6.91 -0.80
CA VAL A 247 -1.39 -6.95 0.37
C VAL A 247 -1.83 -5.52 0.65
N PHE A 248 -3.14 -5.29 0.66
CA PHE A 248 -3.75 -3.99 0.88
C PHE A 248 -4.91 -4.08 1.86
N THR A 249 -5.32 -2.96 2.42
CA THR A 249 -6.39 -2.91 3.43
C THR A 249 -7.60 -2.16 2.92
N LEU A 250 -8.78 -2.63 3.29
CA LEU A 250 -10.06 -1.94 3.08
C LEU A 250 -10.83 -1.86 4.40
N PRO A 251 -11.70 -0.83 4.58
CA PRO A 251 -12.60 -0.74 5.74
C PRO A 251 -13.55 -1.94 5.82
N GLU A 252 -13.94 -2.33 7.04
CA GLU A 252 -14.84 -3.46 7.26
C GLU A 252 -16.22 -3.28 6.63
N ASP A 253 -16.68 -2.04 6.48
CA ASP A 253 -17.97 -1.70 5.85
C ASP A 253 -18.05 -2.17 4.39
N GLU A 254 -16.90 -2.34 3.71
CA GLU A 254 -16.81 -2.79 2.32
C GLU A 254 -16.83 -4.32 2.17
N ILE A 255 -16.82 -5.07 3.29
CA ILE A 255 -16.80 -6.54 3.26
C ILE A 255 -18.10 -7.14 2.69
N PRO A 256 -19.32 -6.71 3.12
CA PRO A 256 -20.54 -7.34 2.64
C PRO A 256 -20.73 -7.28 1.12
N PRO A 257 -20.55 -6.14 0.44
CA PRO A 257 -20.65 -6.09 -1.01
C PRO A 257 -19.53 -6.89 -1.71
N LEU A 258 -18.33 -6.90 -1.14
CA LEU A 258 -17.20 -7.68 -1.66
C LEU A 258 -17.48 -9.19 -1.60
N LEU A 259 -17.94 -9.71 -0.45
CA LEU A 259 -18.28 -11.12 -0.28
C LEU A 259 -19.43 -11.55 -1.21
N LYS A 260 -20.40 -10.69 -1.45
CA LYS A 260 -21.49 -10.96 -2.39
C LYS A 260 -20.96 -11.26 -3.79
N GLN A 261 -20.01 -10.48 -4.29
CA GLN A 261 -19.40 -10.67 -5.61
C GLN A 261 -18.51 -11.93 -5.65
N LEU A 262 -17.74 -12.17 -4.58
CA LEU A 262 -16.90 -13.38 -4.50
C LEU A 262 -17.75 -14.66 -4.43
N HIS A 263 -18.85 -14.67 -3.70
CA HIS A 263 -19.77 -15.81 -3.63
C HIS A 263 -20.51 -16.03 -4.97
N ALA A 264 -20.68 -14.98 -5.77
CA ALA A 264 -21.19 -15.10 -7.14
C ALA A 264 -20.13 -15.67 -8.13
N GLY A 265 -18.91 -15.93 -7.66
CA GLY A 265 -17.82 -16.47 -8.50
C GLY A 265 -17.14 -15.40 -9.38
N ALA A 266 -17.36 -14.12 -9.11
CA ALA A 266 -16.74 -13.04 -9.89
C ALA A 266 -15.24 -12.98 -9.64
N THR A 267 -14.46 -12.87 -10.71
CA THR A 267 -13.04 -12.48 -10.64
C THR A 267 -12.97 -10.97 -10.57
N LEU A 268 -12.47 -10.43 -9.47
CA LEU A 268 -12.40 -8.99 -9.24
C LEU A 268 -11.05 -8.45 -9.73
N PRO A 269 -11.04 -7.60 -10.79
CA PRO A 269 -9.81 -6.98 -11.26
C PRO A 269 -9.25 -6.01 -10.25
N VAL A 270 -7.93 -6.02 -10.11
CA VAL A 270 -7.20 -5.14 -9.20
C VAL A 270 -6.10 -4.45 -9.99
N THR A 271 -6.07 -3.13 -9.94
CA THR A 271 -5.05 -2.33 -10.61
C THR A 271 -4.16 -1.67 -9.58
N ALA A 272 -2.86 -1.84 -9.71
CA ALA A 272 -1.86 -1.16 -8.90
C ALA A 272 -1.41 0.13 -9.58
N TYR A 273 -1.37 1.21 -8.82
CA TYR A 273 -0.94 2.53 -9.24
C TYR A 273 0.26 3.01 -8.41
N ASP A 274 0.94 4.00 -8.95
CA ASP A 274 1.97 4.75 -8.23
C ASP A 274 1.38 5.51 -7.03
N LYS A 275 2.24 6.14 -6.24
CA LYS A 275 1.84 6.90 -5.05
C LYS A 275 0.88 8.07 -5.36
N SER A 276 0.92 8.61 -6.56
CA SER A 276 0.08 9.73 -7.01
C SER A 276 -1.21 9.31 -7.70
N ILE A 277 -1.44 8.01 -7.91
CA ILE A 277 -2.58 7.43 -8.65
C ILE A 277 -2.65 7.94 -10.10
N THR A 278 -1.50 8.34 -10.66
CA THR A 278 -1.42 8.88 -12.04
C THR A 278 -0.96 7.84 -13.04
N HIS A 279 -0.05 6.94 -12.63
CA HIS A 279 0.49 5.91 -13.50
C HIS A 279 0.06 4.52 -13.04
N GLN A 280 -0.57 3.79 -13.94
CA GLN A 280 -0.88 2.38 -13.74
C GLN A 280 0.42 1.58 -13.83
N LEU A 281 0.74 0.82 -12.77
CA LEU A 281 1.94 -0.01 -12.70
C LEU A 281 1.65 -1.44 -13.21
N ALA A 282 0.56 -2.04 -12.74
CA ALA A 282 0.22 -3.41 -13.13
C ALA A 282 -1.27 -3.68 -12.97
N VAL A 283 -1.77 -4.69 -13.69
CA VAL A 283 -3.12 -5.23 -13.55
C VAL A 283 -3.01 -6.66 -13.05
N GLY A 284 -3.83 -6.99 -12.07
CA GLY A 284 -3.92 -8.30 -11.45
C GLY A 284 -5.34 -8.65 -11.08
N SER A 285 -5.51 -9.59 -10.18
CA SER A 285 -6.81 -10.02 -9.68
C SER A 285 -6.76 -10.27 -8.18
N LEU A 286 -7.89 -10.08 -7.51
CA LEU A 286 -8.05 -10.43 -6.10
C LEU A 286 -7.92 -11.94 -5.93
N GLN A 287 -7.02 -12.38 -5.05
CA GLN A 287 -6.78 -13.79 -4.77
C GLN A 287 -7.54 -14.26 -3.52
N SER A 288 -7.42 -13.51 -2.46
CA SER A 288 -8.01 -13.87 -1.17
C SER A 288 -8.20 -12.64 -0.28
N LEU A 289 -9.08 -12.81 0.68
CA LEU A 289 -9.23 -11.88 1.78
C LEU A 289 -8.83 -12.60 3.09
N ASP A 290 -8.36 -11.85 4.08
CA ASP A 290 -8.02 -12.39 5.40
C ASP A 290 -9.29 -12.87 6.13
N SER A 291 -9.14 -13.80 7.05
CA SER A 291 -10.23 -14.30 7.88
C SER A 291 -10.52 -13.45 9.12
N GLN A 292 -9.66 -12.44 9.39
CA GLN A 292 -9.75 -11.60 10.58
C GLN A 292 -9.71 -10.12 10.22
N ILE A 293 -10.54 -9.35 10.94
CA ILE A 293 -10.51 -7.89 10.90
C ILE A 293 -9.48 -7.41 11.92
N ASP A 294 -8.65 -6.46 11.55
CA ASP A 294 -7.79 -5.74 12.48
C ASP A 294 -8.63 -4.74 13.27
N THR A 295 -8.93 -5.09 14.51
CA THR A 295 -9.81 -4.30 15.40
C THR A 295 -9.22 -2.96 15.80
N THR A 296 -7.91 -2.75 15.63
CA THR A 296 -7.26 -1.47 15.93
C THR A 296 -7.49 -0.42 14.85
N THR A 297 -7.67 -0.86 13.62
CA THR A 297 -7.87 0.00 12.45
C THR A 297 -9.24 -0.14 11.81
N GLY A 298 -10.05 -1.15 12.21
CA GLY A 298 -11.34 -1.45 11.58
C GLY A 298 -11.21 -1.87 10.11
N THR A 299 -10.08 -2.51 9.74
CA THR A 299 -9.81 -2.87 8.35
C THR A 299 -9.58 -4.36 8.18
N ILE A 300 -9.82 -4.86 6.98
CA ILE A 300 -9.49 -6.21 6.56
C ILE A 300 -8.35 -6.20 5.55
N LYS A 301 -7.47 -7.20 5.60
CA LYS A 301 -6.39 -7.37 4.64
C LYS A 301 -6.85 -8.20 3.45
N LEU A 302 -6.51 -7.73 2.26
CA LEU A 302 -6.75 -8.42 1.00
C LEU A 302 -5.44 -8.68 0.30
N LYS A 303 -5.38 -9.78 -0.44
CA LYS A 303 -4.23 -10.16 -1.24
C LYS A 303 -4.65 -10.25 -2.71
N ALA A 304 -3.98 -9.47 -3.56
CA ALA A 304 -4.11 -9.55 -5.00
C ALA A 304 -2.83 -10.11 -5.64
N VAL A 305 -2.97 -10.80 -6.74
CA VAL A 305 -1.87 -11.41 -7.52
C VAL A 305 -1.70 -10.65 -8.82
N PHE A 306 -0.44 -10.38 -9.16
CA PHE A 306 -0.03 -9.68 -10.38
C PHE A 306 1.01 -10.53 -11.11
N PRO A 307 0.93 -10.66 -12.46
CA PRO A 307 1.92 -11.42 -13.23
C PRO A 307 3.33 -10.87 -13.13
N ASN A 308 3.48 -9.53 -13.07
CA ASN A 308 4.74 -8.79 -12.93
C ASN A 308 5.81 -9.16 -13.95
N THR A 309 5.41 -9.37 -15.21
CA THR A 309 6.31 -9.80 -16.29
C THR A 309 7.35 -8.75 -16.66
N ASP A 310 7.04 -7.48 -16.43
CA ASP A 310 7.87 -6.31 -16.68
C ASP A 310 8.69 -5.87 -15.44
N GLU A 311 8.55 -6.60 -14.32
CA GLU A 311 9.19 -6.31 -13.03
C GLU A 311 8.91 -4.88 -12.51
N SER A 312 7.77 -4.30 -12.87
CA SER A 312 7.35 -2.96 -12.45
C SER A 312 7.02 -2.87 -10.95
N LEU A 313 6.65 -3.99 -10.34
CA LEU A 313 6.38 -4.10 -8.91
C LEU A 313 7.58 -4.72 -8.18
N PHE A 314 8.07 -4.00 -7.19
CA PHE A 314 9.20 -4.44 -6.35
C PHE A 314 8.75 -4.79 -4.92
N PRO A 315 9.30 -5.82 -4.29
CA PRO A 315 9.03 -6.15 -2.89
C PRO A 315 9.21 -4.95 -1.96
N GLN A 316 8.32 -4.83 -0.97
CA GLN A 316 8.25 -3.72 0.00
C GLN A 316 7.89 -2.35 -0.59
N GLN A 317 7.57 -2.26 -1.88
CA GLN A 317 7.07 -1.03 -2.48
C GLN A 317 5.64 -0.74 -2.01
N PHE A 318 5.36 0.53 -1.69
CA PHE A 318 4.00 0.99 -1.43
C PHE A 318 3.32 1.36 -2.74
N VAL A 319 2.11 0.90 -2.93
CA VAL A 319 1.28 1.13 -4.12
C VAL A 319 -0.15 1.47 -3.71
N ASN A 320 -0.82 2.31 -4.50
CA ASN A 320 -2.26 2.46 -4.38
C ASN A 320 -2.94 1.38 -5.21
N VAL A 321 -3.91 0.73 -4.62
CA VAL A 321 -4.65 -0.36 -5.23
C VAL A 321 -6.08 0.09 -5.50
N VAL A 322 -6.53 -0.08 -6.72
CA VAL A 322 -7.92 0.16 -7.13
C VAL A 322 -8.54 -1.20 -7.47
N LEU A 323 -9.45 -1.64 -6.62
CA LEU A 323 -10.25 -2.85 -6.81
C LEU A 323 -11.55 -2.49 -7.52
N LEU A 324 -11.82 -3.06 -8.68
CA LEU A 324 -13.11 -2.95 -9.35
C LEU A 324 -14.07 -3.97 -8.74
N LEU A 325 -15.03 -3.48 -7.98
CA LEU A 325 -16.03 -4.31 -7.29
C LEU A 325 -17.17 -4.70 -8.23
N ASP A 326 -17.70 -3.73 -8.99
CA ASP A 326 -18.85 -3.90 -9.88
C ASP A 326 -18.87 -2.77 -10.92
N THR A 327 -19.74 -2.90 -11.92
CA THR A 327 -19.99 -1.83 -12.90
C THR A 327 -21.49 -1.63 -13.01
N LEU A 328 -21.95 -0.45 -12.64
CA LEU A 328 -23.36 -0.07 -12.81
C LEU A 328 -23.60 0.31 -14.27
N HIS A 329 -24.23 -0.58 -15.02
CA HIS A 329 -24.50 -0.40 -16.45
C HIS A 329 -25.71 0.53 -16.70
N GLY A 330 -25.59 1.40 -17.71
CA GLY A 330 -26.68 2.24 -18.17
C GLY A 330 -27.13 3.31 -17.17
N ALA A 331 -26.29 3.67 -16.21
CA ALA A 331 -26.60 4.70 -15.22
C ALA A 331 -26.72 6.08 -15.85
N THR A 332 -27.59 6.94 -15.28
CA THR A 332 -27.64 8.36 -15.63
C THR A 332 -26.46 9.06 -14.95
N LEU A 333 -25.51 9.56 -15.75
CA LEU A 333 -24.28 10.19 -15.29
C LEU A 333 -24.34 11.70 -15.50
N ILE A 334 -23.92 12.47 -14.49
CA ILE A 334 -23.65 13.90 -14.58
C ILE A 334 -22.30 14.22 -13.97
N PRO A 335 -21.64 15.32 -14.41
CA PRO A 335 -20.45 15.82 -13.71
C PRO A 335 -20.75 16.12 -12.25
N GLN A 336 -19.80 15.77 -11.37
CA GLN A 336 -19.96 15.98 -9.92
C GLN A 336 -20.21 17.46 -9.55
N SER A 337 -19.68 18.40 -10.36
CA SER A 337 -19.92 19.84 -10.21
C SER A 337 -21.38 20.25 -10.43
N GLY A 338 -22.18 19.42 -11.11
CA GLY A 338 -23.62 19.66 -11.29
C GLY A 338 -24.49 19.34 -10.07
N VAL A 339 -23.92 18.67 -9.06
CA VAL A 339 -24.61 18.30 -7.83
C VAL A 339 -24.49 19.42 -6.80
N GLN A 340 -25.62 19.94 -6.36
CA GLN A 340 -25.71 20.97 -5.34
C GLN A 340 -26.21 20.38 -4.02
N ARG A 341 -25.74 20.95 -2.89
CA ARG A 341 -26.18 20.58 -1.54
C ARG A 341 -26.71 21.81 -0.82
N GLY A 342 -27.91 21.73 -0.26
CA GLY A 342 -28.52 22.86 0.44
C GLY A 342 -29.75 22.45 1.26
N ALA A 343 -30.59 23.40 1.61
CA ALA A 343 -31.79 23.17 2.43
C ALA A 343 -32.75 22.08 1.88
N PRO A 344 -32.95 21.92 0.55
CA PRO A 344 -33.74 20.80 0.00
C PRO A 344 -33.04 19.43 0.05
N GLY A 345 -31.80 19.36 0.53
CA GLY A 345 -30.93 18.18 0.46
C GLY A 345 -30.00 18.24 -0.75
N THR A 346 -29.80 17.09 -1.39
CA THR A 346 -29.00 16.99 -2.64
C THR A 346 -29.92 17.23 -3.84
N TYR A 347 -29.54 18.18 -4.72
CA TYR A 347 -30.34 18.60 -5.87
C TYR A 347 -29.47 19.05 -7.05
N ALA A 348 -30.06 19.18 -8.23
CA ALA A 348 -29.46 19.88 -9.35
C ALA A 348 -30.42 20.90 -9.92
N TYR A 349 -29.88 21.92 -10.60
CA TYR A 349 -30.67 22.82 -11.45
C TYR A 349 -30.78 22.20 -12.84
N VAL A 350 -31.98 21.80 -13.21
CA VAL A 350 -32.29 21.27 -14.56
C VAL A 350 -32.76 22.44 -15.43
N ILE A 351 -32.19 22.54 -16.62
CA ILE A 351 -32.52 23.60 -17.58
C ILE A 351 -33.69 23.12 -18.44
N ASN A 352 -34.78 23.88 -18.40
CA ASN A 352 -36.00 23.63 -19.18
C ASN A 352 -35.84 24.16 -20.61
N SER A 353 -36.77 23.78 -21.50
CA SER A 353 -36.81 24.25 -22.91
C SER A 353 -36.99 25.75 -23.07
N ASP A 354 -37.60 26.45 -22.09
CA ASP A 354 -37.79 27.88 -22.02
C ASP A 354 -36.62 28.66 -21.42
N GLN A 355 -35.46 28.00 -21.22
CA GLN A 355 -34.25 28.53 -20.58
C GLN A 355 -34.45 28.94 -19.12
N SER A 356 -35.48 28.44 -18.47
CA SER A 356 -35.62 28.53 -17.01
C SER A 356 -34.92 27.33 -16.33
N VAL A 357 -34.52 27.47 -15.07
CA VAL A 357 -34.01 26.37 -14.26
C VAL A 357 -35.03 25.92 -13.25
N SER A 358 -35.13 24.60 -13.07
CA SER A 358 -35.94 24.01 -12.00
C SER A 358 -35.07 23.25 -11.03
N VAL A 359 -35.32 23.42 -9.71
CA VAL A 359 -34.68 22.70 -8.66
C VAL A 359 -35.25 21.28 -8.63
N ARG A 360 -34.40 20.28 -8.85
CA ARG A 360 -34.80 18.87 -8.81
C ARG A 360 -33.99 18.10 -7.78
N LYS A 361 -34.68 17.50 -6.82
CA LYS A 361 -34.06 16.65 -5.81
C LYS A 361 -33.48 15.39 -6.47
N LEU A 362 -32.25 15.05 -6.09
CA LEU A 362 -31.52 13.91 -6.61
C LEU A 362 -31.25 12.87 -5.53
N THR A 363 -31.30 11.59 -5.90
CA THR A 363 -30.72 10.50 -5.12
C THR A 363 -29.45 10.06 -5.85
N LEU A 364 -28.32 10.23 -5.17
CA LEU A 364 -27.02 9.88 -5.72
C LEU A 364 -26.78 8.37 -5.60
N GLY A 365 -26.11 7.82 -6.57
CA GLY A 365 -25.47 6.51 -6.56
C GLY A 365 -23.94 6.63 -6.41
N PRO A 366 -23.19 5.63 -6.81
CA PRO A 366 -21.74 5.67 -6.83
C PRO A 366 -21.23 6.75 -7.78
N GLY A 367 -20.05 7.30 -7.49
CA GLY A 367 -19.39 8.31 -8.30
C GLY A 367 -17.89 8.16 -8.28
N ASN A 368 -17.24 8.80 -9.25
CA ASN A 368 -15.79 8.91 -9.31
C ASN A 368 -15.37 10.41 -9.25
N ALA A 369 -14.10 10.72 -9.50
CA ALA A 369 -13.60 12.10 -9.41
C ALA A 369 -14.29 13.08 -10.39
N THR A 370 -14.86 12.63 -11.48
CA THR A 370 -15.44 13.45 -12.55
C THR A 370 -16.95 13.38 -12.59
N ASP A 371 -17.53 12.21 -12.47
CA ASP A 371 -18.94 11.92 -12.67
C ASP A 371 -19.58 11.26 -11.46
N VAL A 372 -20.89 11.40 -11.33
CA VAL A 372 -21.71 10.70 -10.33
C VAL A 372 -22.93 10.09 -11.01
N ALA A 373 -23.26 8.87 -10.62
CA ALA A 373 -24.47 8.21 -11.06
C ALA A 373 -25.67 8.74 -10.30
N ILE A 374 -26.77 8.99 -11.00
CA ILE A 374 -28.03 9.43 -10.43
C ILE A 374 -29.01 8.25 -10.48
N THR A 375 -29.46 7.82 -9.30
CA THR A 375 -30.42 6.72 -9.19
C THR A 375 -31.86 7.20 -9.32
N GLN A 376 -32.16 8.42 -8.85
CA GLN A 376 -33.50 9.01 -8.95
C GLN A 376 -33.40 10.53 -9.13
N GLY A 377 -34.34 11.11 -9.89
CA GLY A 377 -34.51 12.54 -10.03
C GLY A 377 -34.06 13.13 -11.37
N LEU A 378 -33.32 12.39 -12.20
CA LEU A 378 -32.84 12.88 -13.50
C LEU A 378 -32.93 11.77 -14.56
N LYS A 379 -33.24 12.16 -15.80
CA LYS A 379 -33.27 11.26 -16.95
C LYS A 379 -32.09 11.53 -17.89
N PRO A 380 -31.60 10.54 -18.63
CA PRO A 380 -30.63 10.77 -19.69
C PRO A 380 -31.17 11.77 -20.72
N GLY A 381 -30.32 12.68 -21.18
CA GLY A 381 -30.70 13.77 -22.13
C GLY A 381 -31.11 15.06 -21.48
N GLU A 382 -31.42 15.10 -20.18
CA GLU A 382 -31.71 16.35 -19.48
C GLU A 382 -30.43 17.18 -19.25
N THR A 383 -30.53 18.48 -19.34
CA THR A 383 -29.36 19.37 -19.17
C THR A 383 -29.35 19.96 -17.76
N VAL A 384 -28.20 19.86 -17.08
CA VAL A 384 -27.99 20.35 -15.72
C VAL A 384 -26.95 21.47 -15.70
N VAL A 385 -27.10 22.40 -14.75
CA VAL A 385 -26.10 23.46 -14.51
C VAL A 385 -24.92 22.88 -13.76
N VAL A 386 -23.72 23.09 -14.27
CA VAL A 386 -22.44 22.61 -13.66
C VAL A 386 -21.58 23.74 -13.11
N ASP A 387 -21.80 24.99 -13.58
CA ASP A 387 -21.13 26.17 -13.05
C ASP A 387 -22.08 27.40 -13.09
N GLY A 388 -21.92 28.31 -12.13
CA GLY A 388 -22.79 29.48 -11.97
C GLY A 388 -24.06 29.21 -11.15
N ALA A 389 -24.16 28.13 -10.43
CA ALA A 389 -25.32 27.73 -9.64
C ALA A 389 -25.57 28.60 -8.40
N ASP A 390 -24.55 29.26 -7.84
CA ASP A 390 -24.58 29.95 -6.54
C ASP A 390 -25.63 31.08 -6.45
N LYS A 391 -25.96 31.66 -7.57
CA LYS A 391 -26.91 32.80 -7.64
C LYS A 391 -28.27 32.40 -8.19
N LEU A 392 -28.47 31.15 -8.55
CA LEU A 392 -29.70 30.67 -9.13
C LEU A 392 -30.77 30.43 -8.07
N LYS A 393 -32.00 30.74 -8.46
CA LYS A 393 -33.22 30.39 -7.74
C LYS A 393 -34.12 29.58 -8.66
N ASP A 394 -35.01 28.80 -8.07
CA ASP A 394 -36.01 28.07 -8.84
C ASP A 394 -36.79 29.03 -9.76
N GLY A 395 -36.97 28.66 -11.03
CA GLY A 395 -37.59 29.48 -12.06
C GLY A 395 -36.71 30.58 -12.68
N ALA A 396 -35.46 30.76 -12.27
CA ALA A 396 -34.55 31.76 -12.83
C ALA A 396 -34.24 31.48 -14.30
N LYS A 397 -34.18 32.54 -15.13
CA LYS A 397 -33.75 32.43 -16.54
C LYS A 397 -32.23 32.40 -16.64
N VAL A 398 -31.69 31.55 -17.49
CA VAL A 398 -30.27 31.36 -17.69
C VAL A 398 -29.85 31.57 -19.13
N LEU A 399 -28.62 32.03 -19.33
CA LEU A 399 -27.94 32.07 -20.62
C LEU A 399 -26.87 30.97 -20.63
N LEU A 400 -26.97 30.05 -21.57
CA LEU A 400 -25.99 28.97 -21.76
C LEU A 400 -24.70 29.57 -22.30
N ARG A 401 -23.61 29.48 -21.51
CA ARG A 401 -22.25 29.61 -22.04
C ARG A 401 -21.83 28.29 -22.63
N GLN A 402 -21.56 28.29 -23.95
CA GLN A 402 -20.89 27.13 -24.54
C GLN A 402 -19.48 27.01 -23.94
N ASN A 403 -19.24 25.90 -23.33
CA ASN A 403 -17.89 25.55 -22.85
C ASN A 403 -17.04 25.22 -24.08
N THR A 404 -16.32 26.22 -24.62
CA THR A 404 -15.28 25.95 -25.62
C THR A 404 -14.06 25.45 -24.84
N PRO A 405 -13.68 24.19 -24.97
CA PRO A 405 -12.46 23.70 -24.30
C PRO A 405 -11.26 24.41 -24.93
N GLY A 406 -10.62 25.33 -24.20
CA GLY A 406 -9.37 25.91 -24.69
C GLY A 406 -9.08 27.37 -24.45
N ALA A 407 -9.94 28.13 -23.72
CA ALA A 407 -9.57 29.49 -23.35
C ALA A 407 -9.04 29.54 -21.91
N ALA A 408 -7.80 29.15 -21.74
CA ALA A 408 -7.03 29.51 -20.55
C ALA A 408 -6.95 31.05 -20.48
N SER A 409 -7.42 31.60 -19.36
CA SER A 409 -7.39 33.03 -19.06
C SER A 409 -5.95 33.51 -19.11
N ALA A 410 -5.59 34.24 -20.17
CA ALA A 410 -4.35 34.99 -20.21
C ALA A 410 -4.46 36.16 -19.19
N PRO A 411 -3.46 36.35 -18.31
CA PRO A 411 -3.47 37.50 -17.42
C PRO A 411 -3.30 38.76 -18.24
N GLY A 412 -4.28 39.68 -18.13
CA GLY A 412 -4.28 40.97 -18.78
C GLY A 412 -3.07 41.79 -18.36
N HIS A 413 -2.13 41.95 -19.28
CA HIS A 413 -1.05 42.92 -19.17
C HIS A 413 -1.64 44.31 -19.49
N GLY A 414 -1.83 45.11 -18.45
CA GLY A 414 -2.08 46.52 -18.58
C GLY A 414 -0.88 47.22 -19.23
N GLN A 415 -1.02 47.60 -20.50
CA GLN A 415 -0.12 48.55 -21.17
C GLN A 415 -0.23 49.92 -20.51
N ARG A 416 0.77 50.32 -19.77
CA ARG A 416 1.08 51.74 -19.49
C ARG A 416 2.17 52.16 -20.47
N SER A 417 1.74 52.94 -21.44
CA SER A 417 2.62 53.76 -22.26
C SER A 417 3.27 54.86 -21.42
N GLY A 418 4.57 54.84 -21.35
CA GLY A 418 5.40 55.92 -20.77
C GLY A 418 6.65 56.08 -21.63
N GLN A 419 6.63 57.13 -22.48
CA GLN A 419 7.75 57.64 -23.22
C GLN A 419 8.84 58.15 -22.26
N GLY A 420 10.09 57.81 -22.52
CA GLY A 420 11.24 58.36 -21.84
C GLY A 420 12.50 58.03 -22.62
N GLN A 421 12.96 58.97 -23.44
CA GLN A 421 14.24 59.00 -24.13
C GLN A 421 15.38 59.10 -23.12
N GLY A 422 16.51 58.41 -23.42
CA GLY A 422 17.76 58.57 -22.67
C GLY A 422 18.91 57.76 -23.28
N LYS A 423 19.76 58.46 -23.98
CA LYS A 423 21.01 58.04 -24.64
C LYS A 423 22.04 57.39 -23.72
N GLY A 424 22.84 56.53 -24.29
CA GLY A 424 24.29 56.54 -24.16
C GLY A 424 24.92 55.40 -23.37
N GLY A 425 25.86 54.71 -23.99
CA GLY A 425 26.98 54.13 -23.25
C GLY A 425 27.38 52.70 -23.61
N ARG A 426 28.01 52.57 -24.76
CA ARG A 426 28.93 51.52 -25.23
C ARG A 426 30.01 51.21 -24.20
N ARG A 427 30.26 49.92 -23.85
CA ARG A 427 31.63 49.34 -23.68
C ARG A 427 31.52 47.83 -23.38
N GLN A 428 32.02 47.04 -24.31
CA GLN A 428 32.75 45.78 -24.10
C GLN A 428 34.20 46.11 -23.72
N PRO A 429 35.13 45.22 -23.41
CA PRO A 429 35.12 43.75 -23.27
C PRO A 429 36.05 43.21 -22.12
N LYS A 430 36.26 41.87 -22.15
CA LYS A 430 37.45 41.02 -21.84
C LYS A 430 37.20 39.98 -20.78
N SER A 431 37.14 38.68 -21.13
CA SER A 431 38.23 37.67 -21.27
C SER A 431 39.22 37.59 -20.10
N GLY A 432 39.34 36.36 -19.55
CA GLY A 432 40.35 35.83 -18.62
C GLY A 432 39.73 34.59 -17.97
N GLN A 433 39.93 33.43 -18.34
CA GLN A 433 41.01 32.43 -18.44
C GLN A 433 41.80 32.30 -17.13
N ASP A 434 41.95 30.99 -16.78
CA ASP A 434 42.82 30.33 -15.81
C ASP A 434 42.15 30.10 -14.44
N GLY A 435 42.05 28.86 -13.91
CA GLY A 435 43.04 27.79 -13.87
C GLY A 435 43.05 27.32 -12.41
N GLY A 436 42.94 26.03 -12.18
CA GLY A 436 43.09 25.40 -10.86
C GLY A 436 42.22 24.14 -10.75
#